data_ae244923d1838ca9449d49d7e0c282a9
#
_entry.id   ae244923d1838ca9449d49d7e0c282a9
#
_cell.length_a   1.000
_cell.length_b   1.000
_cell.length_c   1.000
_cell.angle_alpha   90.00
_cell.angle_beta   90.00
_cell.angle_gamma   90.00
#
_symmetry.space_group_name_H-M   'P 1'
#
loop_
_entity.id
_entity.type
_entity.pdbx_description
1 polymer ?
#
loop_
_entity_poly.entity_id
_entity_poly.type
_entity_poly.pdbx_seq_one_letter_code
_entity_poly.pdbx_strand_id
1 'polypeptide(L)'
;ASIVPKQKRSSLTEEEWDYRDQVYKEMLTFLKLKETHRRNLLLRGLTLNEVRQMEERGFLSTDEENSVAIARKLLKKGFRLDGVPGFFINRDGDWEAAFYRKNNGYLCPVRDGKERIIGFQIRLDVPLKERKYLWFTSSGLEKGTSSGSPAGMFGKIKDGTVYVTEGILKAEIAWMCTGNPYIGVPGVSNHKGLETVLRKLK
;
A
#
# COMPACT_ATOMS: atom_id res chain seq x y z
N ALA A 1 -19.77 -30.27 14.25
CA ALA A 1 -18.74 -29.42 13.66
C ALA A 1 -18.27 -28.44 14.72
N SER A 2 -17.04 -28.65 15.27
CA SER A 2 -16.44 -27.75 16.25
C SER A 2 -15.96 -26.49 15.56
N ILE A 3 -16.52 -25.33 15.95
CA ILE A 3 -16.07 -24.01 15.52
C ILE A 3 -14.74 -23.76 16.25
N VAL A 4 -13.62 -23.90 15.52
CA VAL A 4 -12.30 -23.46 16.03
C VAL A 4 -12.33 -21.94 16.10
N PRO A 5 -12.11 -21.32 17.28
CA PRO A 5 -12.09 -19.86 17.40
C PRO A 5 -10.95 -19.31 16.53
N LYS A 6 -11.26 -18.38 15.61
CA LYS A 6 -10.22 -17.60 14.92
C LYS A 6 -9.40 -16.87 15.98
N GLN A 7 -8.16 -17.30 16.21
CA GLN A 7 -7.23 -16.57 17.05
C GLN A 7 -7.18 -15.11 16.57
N LYS A 8 -7.50 -14.18 17.47
CA LYS A 8 -7.20 -12.76 17.27
C LYS A 8 -5.69 -12.67 17.04
N ARG A 9 -5.26 -12.36 15.81
CA ARG A 9 -3.84 -12.06 15.57
C ARG A 9 -3.45 -10.93 16.51
N SER A 10 -2.40 -11.15 17.31
CA SER A 10 -1.71 -10.09 18.05
C SER A 10 -1.31 -8.97 17.08
N SER A 11 -1.27 -7.73 17.55
CA SER A 11 -0.70 -6.63 16.78
C SER A 11 0.71 -7.00 16.31
N LEU A 12 1.07 -6.65 15.07
CA LEU A 12 2.44 -6.84 14.56
C LEU A 12 3.44 -6.11 15.46
N THR A 13 4.61 -6.73 15.64
CA THR A 13 5.75 -6.10 16.34
C THR A 13 6.38 -5.00 15.47
N GLU A 14 7.23 -4.17 16.06
CA GLU A 14 7.97 -3.14 15.33
C GLU A 14 8.90 -3.77 14.29
N GLU A 15 9.56 -4.89 14.62
CA GLU A 15 10.42 -5.63 13.70
C GLU A 15 9.64 -6.19 12.49
N GLU A 16 8.40 -6.64 12.71
CA GLU A 16 7.54 -7.13 11.63
C GLU A 16 7.11 -5.98 10.70
N TRP A 17 6.86 -4.77 11.23
CA TRP A 17 6.58 -3.59 10.44
C TRP A 17 7.81 -3.15 9.64
N ASP A 18 8.99 -3.10 10.25
CA ASP A 18 10.24 -2.76 9.57
C ASP A 18 10.57 -3.76 8.47
N TYR A 19 10.32 -5.05 8.72
CA TYR A 19 10.50 -6.09 7.73
C TYR A 19 9.58 -5.93 6.52
N ARG A 20 8.29 -5.65 6.73
CA ARG A 20 7.34 -5.38 5.64
C ARG A 20 7.75 -4.18 4.81
N ASP A 21 8.18 -3.11 5.46
CA ASP A 21 8.69 -1.91 4.78
C ASP A 21 9.88 -2.25 3.88
N GLN A 22 10.84 -3.05 4.36
CA GLN A 22 12.00 -3.50 3.58
C GLN A 22 11.58 -4.31 2.36
N VAL A 23 10.68 -5.30 2.51
CA VAL A 23 10.16 -6.10 1.40
C VAL A 23 9.47 -5.22 0.36
N TYR A 24 8.63 -4.28 0.81
CA TYR A 24 7.92 -3.37 -0.09
C TYR A 24 8.84 -2.40 -0.81
N LYS A 25 9.82 -1.81 -0.13
CA LYS A 25 10.82 -0.94 -0.75
C LYS A 25 11.64 -1.70 -1.80
N GLU A 26 12.03 -2.94 -1.49
CA GLU A 26 12.74 -3.76 -2.47
C GLU A 26 11.84 -4.13 -3.66
N MET A 27 10.58 -4.50 -3.43
CA MET A 27 9.62 -4.74 -4.52
C MET A 27 9.51 -3.54 -5.47
N LEU A 28 9.44 -2.34 -4.93
CA LEU A 28 9.32 -1.12 -5.72
C LEU A 28 10.52 -0.90 -6.66
N THR A 29 11.72 -1.38 -6.32
CA THR A 29 12.89 -1.26 -7.21
C THR A 29 12.74 -2.01 -8.52
N PHE A 30 11.81 -2.96 -8.62
CA PHE A 30 11.53 -3.74 -9.82
C PHE A 30 10.39 -3.16 -10.67
N LEU A 31 9.74 -2.11 -10.22
CA LEU A 31 8.60 -1.48 -10.87
C LEU A 31 8.98 -0.13 -11.49
N LYS A 32 8.14 0.34 -12.39
CA LYS A 32 8.25 1.65 -13.04
C LYS A 32 6.89 2.32 -13.13
N LEU A 33 6.85 3.64 -13.16
CA LEU A 33 5.62 4.38 -13.44
C LEU A 33 5.42 4.46 -14.96
N LYS A 34 4.35 3.83 -15.46
CA LYS A 34 3.95 3.90 -16.88
C LYS A 34 3.51 5.32 -17.24
N GLU A 35 3.70 5.71 -18.49
CA GLU A 35 3.36 7.06 -18.98
C GLU A 35 1.87 7.39 -18.79
N THR A 36 0.99 6.41 -18.99
CA THR A 36 -0.45 6.57 -18.74
C THR A 36 -0.77 6.98 -17.30
N HIS A 37 -0.07 6.40 -16.33
CA HIS A 37 -0.25 6.73 -14.92
C HIS A 37 0.43 8.05 -14.55
N ARG A 38 1.57 8.36 -15.16
CA ARG A 38 2.20 9.69 -15.06
C ARG A 38 1.23 10.79 -15.49
N ARG A 39 0.60 10.63 -16.64
CA ARG A 39 -0.44 11.56 -17.14
C ARG A 39 -1.63 11.66 -16.19
N ASN A 40 -2.07 10.54 -15.59
CA ASN A 40 -3.16 10.54 -14.60
C ASN A 40 -2.80 11.41 -13.37
N LEU A 41 -1.54 11.36 -12.91
CA LEU A 41 -1.07 12.19 -11.81
C LEU A 41 -1.00 13.68 -12.23
N LEU A 42 -0.49 13.99 -13.42
CA LEU A 42 -0.49 15.37 -13.94
C LEU A 42 -1.90 15.96 -14.07
N LEU A 43 -2.88 15.18 -14.52
CA LEU A 43 -4.29 15.59 -14.61
C LEU A 43 -4.93 15.89 -13.24
N ARG A 44 -4.28 15.53 -12.14
CA ARG A 44 -4.68 15.90 -10.76
C ARG A 44 -4.12 17.25 -10.30
N GLY A 45 -3.43 17.95 -11.19
CA GLY A 45 -2.83 19.26 -10.92
C GLY A 45 -1.40 19.21 -10.41
N LEU A 46 -0.76 18.03 -10.39
CA LEU A 46 0.65 17.91 -10.02
C LEU A 46 1.55 18.42 -11.16
N THR A 47 2.65 19.04 -10.80
CA THR A 47 3.75 19.39 -11.71
C THR A 47 4.58 18.15 -12.06
N LEU A 48 5.39 18.23 -13.11
CA LEU A 48 6.34 17.16 -13.46
C LEU A 48 7.31 16.82 -12.32
N ASN A 49 7.73 17.80 -11.54
CA ASN A 49 8.61 17.59 -10.40
C ASN A 49 7.90 16.84 -9.26
N GLU A 50 6.67 17.22 -8.95
CA GLU A 50 5.85 16.52 -7.95
C GLU A 50 5.53 15.07 -8.38
N VAL A 51 5.29 14.84 -9.67
CA VAL A 51 5.12 13.46 -10.18
C VAL A 51 6.40 12.65 -10.03
N ARG A 52 7.58 13.21 -10.26
CA ARG A 52 8.86 12.54 -9.97
C ARG A 52 9.01 12.20 -8.49
N GLN A 53 8.68 13.14 -7.60
CA GLN A 53 8.67 12.88 -6.16
C GLN A 53 7.69 11.76 -5.78
N MET A 54 6.49 11.73 -6.38
CA MET A 54 5.54 10.63 -6.19
C MET A 54 6.13 9.29 -6.64
N GLU A 55 6.82 9.25 -7.79
CA GLU A 55 7.50 8.06 -8.29
C GLU A 55 8.58 7.57 -7.32
N GLU A 56 9.43 8.44 -6.83
CA GLU A 56 10.46 8.16 -5.81
C GLU A 56 9.84 7.66 -4.49
N ARG A 57 8.66 8.15 -4.16
CA ARG A 57 7.88 7.72 -3.00
C ARG A 57 7.12 6.41 -3.21
N GLY A 58 7.22 5.78 -4.40
CA GLY A 58 6.69 4.45 -4.67
C GLY A 58 5.31 4.42 -5.33
N PHE A 59 4.85 5.52 -5.91
CA PHE A 59 3.68 5.53 -6.79
C PHE A 59 4.06 4.97 -8.15
N LEU A 60 4.08 3.65 -8.25
CA LEU A 60 4.55 2.90 -9.41
C LEU A 60 3.45 2.00 -9.97
N SER A 61 3.54 1.69 -11.25
CA SER A 61 2.56 0.85 -11.93
C SER A 61 2.64 -0.60 -11.47
N THR A 62 1.51 -1.27 -11.35
CA THR A 62 1.46 -2.73 -11.20
C THR A 62 1.99 -3.40 -12.45
N ASP A 63 2.59 -4.58 -12.29
CA ASP A 63 3.18 -5.36 -13.37
C ASP A 63 2.70 -6.82 -13.27
N GLU A 64 1.57 -7.11 -13.90
CA GLU A 64 0.95 -8.44 -13.91
C GLU A 64 1.85 -9.48 -14.57
N GLU A 65 2.47 -9.14 -15.71
CA GLU A 65 3.28 -10.06 -16.51
C GLU A 65 4.52 -10.54 -15.75
N ASN A 66 5.04 -9.71 -14.85
CA ASN A 66 6.23 -10.01 -14.06
C ASN A 66 5.93 -10.36 -12.59
N SER A 67 4.68 -10.63 -12.21
CA SER A 67 4.27 -10.86 -10.82
C SER A 67 5.06 -11.99 -10.13
N VAL A 68 5.25 -13.12 -10.80
CA VAL A 68 6.06 -14.27 -10.33
C VAL A 68 7.54 -13.91 -10.33
N ALA A 69 8.04 -13.24 -11.38
CA ALA A 69 9.44 -12.86 -11.48
C ALA A 69 9.86 -11.87 -10.36
N ILE A 70 8.96 -10.95 -9.98
CA ILE A 70 9.16 -10.02 -8.86
C ILE A 70 9.30 -10.79 -7.55
N ALA A 71 8.39 -11.73 -7.27
CA ALA A 71 8.47 -12.55 -6.06
C ALA A 71 9.77 -13.39 -6.03
N ARG A 72 10.16 -14.00 -7.16
CA ARG A 72 11.42 -14.74 -7.26
C ARG A 72 12.66 -13.87 -7.02
N LYS A 73 12.66 -12.61 -7.49
CA LYS A 73 13.77 -11.67 -7.23
C LYS A 73 13.89 -11.34 -5.75
N LEU A 74 12.77 -11.13 -5.05
CA LEU A 74 12.75 -10.90 -3.61
C LEU A 74 13.30 -12.11 -2.84
N LEU A 75 12.85 -13.32 -3.19
CA LEU A 75 13.35 -14.56 -2.58
C LEU A 75 14.85 -14.76 -2.79
N LYS A 76 15.37 -14.49 -4.00
CA LYS A 76 16.81 -14.53 -4.30
C LYS A 76 17.63 -13.54 -3.48
N LYS A 77 17.05 -12.43 -3.06
CA LYS A 77 17.67 -11.46 -2.15
C LYS A 77 17.53 -11.81 -0.67
N GLY A 78 16.96 -12.98 -0.36
CA GLY A 78 16.83 -13.50 1.00
C GLY A 78 15.57 -13.05 1.75
N PHE A 79 14.65 -12.35 1.08
CA PHE A 79 13.37 -11.98 1.71
C PHE A 79 12.43 -13.18 1.83
N ARG A 80 11.71 -13.23 2.95
CA ARG A 80 10.57 -14.13 3.15
C ARG A 80 9.30 -13.40 2.79
N LEU A 81 8.38 -14.05 2.07
CA LEU A 81 7.12 -13.44 1.62
C LEU A 81 5.91 -13.89 2.45
N ASP A 82 6.07 -14.94 3.26
CA ASP A 82 5.04 -15.39 4.20
C ASP A 82 4.74 -14.30 5.23
N GLY A 83 3.47 -13.99 5.42
CA GLY A 83 3.02 -12.93 6.32
C GLY A 83 3.11 -11.50 5.75
N VAL A 84 3.60 -11.33 4.52
CA VAL A 84 3.63 -10.02 3.85
C VAL A 84 2.41 -9.90 2.93
N PRO A 85 1.49 -8.93 3.16
CA PRO A 85 0.31 -8.76 2.32
C PRO A 85 0.66 -8.52 0.86
N GLY A 86 -0.14 -9.10 -0.03
CA GLY A 86 0.05 -8.97 -1.47
C GLY A 86 0.93 -10.06 -2.08
N PHE A 87 1.52 -10.96 -1.28
CA PHE A 87 2.24 -12.13 -1.78
C PHE A 87 1.53 -13.41 -1.37
N PHE A 88 1.59 -14.43 -2.23
CA PHE A 88 0.93 -15.72 -2.03
C PHE A 88 1.59 -16.81 -2.88
N ILE A 89 1.25 -18.08 -2.63
CA ILE A 89 1.65 -19.19 -3.48
C ILE A 89 0.53 -19.42 -4.51
N ASN A 90 0.88 -19.41 -5.80
CA ASN A 90 -0.05 -19.65 -6.89
C ASN A 90 -0.31 -21.15 -7.11
N ARG A 91 -1.13 -21.51 -8.10
CA ARG A 91 -1.50 -22.91 -8.39
C ARG A 91 -0.34 -23.78 -8.85
N ASP A 92 0.72 -23.18 -9.36
CA ASP A 92 1.93 -23.87 -9.83
C ASP A 92 2.95 -24.04 -8.68
N GLY A 93 2.63 -23.58 -7.47
CA GLY A 93 3.50 -23.66 -6.30
C GLY A 93 4.54 -22.52 -6.21
N ASP A 94 4.47 -21.54 -7.09
CA ASP A 94 5.37 -20.41 -7.10
C ASP A 94 4.83 -19.25 -6.22
N TRP A 95 5.73 -18.53 -5.58
CA TRP A 95 5.40 -17.24 -4.99
C TRP A 95 5.09 -16.20 -6.06
N GLU A 96 4.03 -15.43 -5.84
CA GLU A 96 3.53 -14.44 -6.78
C GLU A 96 3.08 -13.16 -6.05
N ALA A 97 3.32 -11.99 -6.68
CA ALA A 97 2.73 -10.73 -6.26
C ALA A 97 1.29 -10.62 -6.79
N ALA A 98 0.35 -10.15 -5.97
CA ALA A 98 -1.07 -10.06 -6.31
C ALA A 98 -1.38 -8.93 -7.32
N PHE A 99 -0.69 -8.94 -8.46
CA PHE A 99 -0.91 -8.06 -9.59
C PHE A 99 -1.73 -8.80 -10.66
N TYR A 100 -3.06 -8.68 -10.60
CA TYR A 100 -3.95 -9.32 -11.56
C TYR A 100 -4.48 -8.32 -12.58
N ARG A 101 -4.90 -8.79 -13.75
CA ARG A 101 -5.52 -7.97 -14.79
C ARG A 101 -6.67 -7.10 -14.27
N LYS A 102 -7.49 -7.63 -13.35
CA LYS A 102 -8.61 -6.90 -12.73
C LYS A 102 -8.19 -5.80 -11.76
N ASN A 103 -6.94 -5.77 -11.33
CA ASN A 103 -6.38 -4.75 -10.42
C ASN A 103 -5.14 -4.07 -11.00
N ASN A 104 -5.01 -4.03 -12.33
CA ASN A 104 -4.04 -3.20 -13.01
C ASN A 104 -4.27 -1.73 -12.68
N GLY A 105 -3.20 -1.00 -12.49
CA GLY A 105 -3.21 0.38 -12.09
C GLY A 105 -1.87 0.82 -11.54
N TYR A 106 -1.89 1.71 -10.57
CA TYR A 106 -0.67 2.09 -9.86
C TYR A 106 -0.83 2.02 -8.35
N LEU A 107 0.26 1.68 -7.71
CA LEU A 107 0.37 1.59 -6.26
C LEU A 107 0.29 2.97 -5.63
N CYS A 108 -0.46 3.07 -4.54
CA CYS A 108 -0.52 4.21 -3.65
C CYS A 108 -0.02 3.73 -2.29
N PRO A 109 1.24 4.00 -1.91
CA PRO A 109 1.81 3.56 -0.66
C PRO A 109 1.05 4.14 0.53
N VAL A 110 0.77 3.29 1.51
CA VAL A 110 0.21 3.69 2.81
C VAL A 110 1.37 3.71 3.79
N ARG A 111 1.63 4.87 4.39
CA ARG A 111 2.75 5.07 5.32
C ARG A 111 2.25 5.25 6.75
N ASP A 112 3.08 4.85 7.69
CA ASP A 112 2.86 5.17 9.10
C ASP A 112 3.60 6.45 9.53
N GLY A 113 3.48 6.82 10.81
CA GLY A 113 4.15 8.01 11.35
C GLY A 113 5.69 7.96 11.35
N LYS A 114 6.28 6.79 11.04
CA LYS A 114 7.73 6.60 10.85
C LYS A 114 8.14 6.55 9.38
N GLU A 115 7.26 6.94 8.46
CA GLU A 115 7.44 6.88 7.00
C GLU A 115 7.64 5.45 6.43
N ARG A 116 7.35 4.39 7.19
CA ARG A 116 7.39 3.01 6.71
C ARG A 116 6.20 2.73 5.81
N ILE A 117 6.40 1.98 4.75
CA ILE A 117 5.31 1.49 3.90
C ILE A 117 4.66 0.30 4.61
N ILE A 118 3.42 0.49 5.07
CA ILE A 118 2.65 -0.52 5.81
C ILE A 118 1.63 -1.26 4.94
N GLY A 119 1.49 -0.86 3.69
CA GLY A 119 0.61 -1.46 2.69
C GLY A 119 0.46 -0.57 1.46
N PHE A 120 -0.35 -1.04 0.51
CA PHE A 120 -0.69 -0.26 -0.69
C PHE A 120 -2.16 -0.34 -1.00
N GLN A 121 -2.74 0.77 -1.44
CA GLN A 121 -3.90 0.76 -2.31
C GLN A 121 -3.43 0.73 -3.78
N ILE A 122 -4.20 0.10 -4.65
CA ILE A 122 -4.00 0.14 -6.10
C ILE A 122 -5.09 1.03 -6.68
N ARG A 123 -4.69 2.15 -7.28
CA ARG A 123 -5.61 2.97 -8.07
C ARG A 123 -5.83 2.27 -9.41
N LEU A 124 -7.02 1.74 -9.61
CA LEU A 124 -7.34 0.96 -10.81
C LEU A 124 -7.40 1.82 -12.07
N ASP A 125 -6.95 1.26 -13.19
CA ASP A 125 -7.13 1.82 -14.52
C ASP A 125 -8.61 1.83 -14.89
N VAL A 126 -9.26 0.69 -14.68
CA VAL A 126 -10.70 0.52 -14.89
C VAL A 126 -11.35 0.22 -13.55
N PRO A 127 -12.31 1.03 -13.10
CA PRO A 127 -13.03 0.77 -11.85
C PRO A 127 -13.72 -0.61 -11.88
N LEU A 128 -13.57 -1.38 -10.81
CA LEU A 128 -14.26 -2.66 -10.66
C LEU A 128 -15.62 -2.41 -9.99
N LYS A 129 -16.72 -2.45 -10.75
CA LYS A 129 -18.02 -1.91 -10.35
C LYS A 129 -17.84 -0.43 -10.00
N GLU A 130 -18.17 -0.01 -8.78
CA GLU A 130 -17.96 1.37 -8.30
C GLU A 130 -16.62 1.62 -7.61
N ARG A 131 -15.81 0.57 -7.44
CA ARG A 131 -14.55 0.65 -6.71
C ARG A 131 -13.43 1.15 -7.59
N LYS A 132 -12.89 2.32 -7.26
CA LYS A 132 -11.72 2.92 -7.93
C LYS A 132 -10.39 2.47 -7.34
N TYR A 133 -10.42 1.87 -6.14
CA TYR A 133 -9.25 1.41 -5.41
C TYR A 133 -9.47 -0.02 -4.91
N LEU A 134 -8.44 -0.82 -5.00
CA LEU A 134 -8.32 -2.12 -4.32
C LEU A 134 -7.10 -2.13 -3.41
N TRP A 135 -7.08 -3.03 -2.46
CA TRP A 135 -5.89 -3.27 -1.65
C TRP A 135 -4.94 -4.24 -2.35
N PHE A 136 -3.63 -3.97 -2.24
CA PHE A 136 -2.62 -4.97 -2.50
C PHE A 136 -2.63 -5.96 -1.34
N THR A 137 -3.35 -7.04 -1.52
CA THR A 137 -3.67 -8.04 -0.49
C THR A 137 -3.74 -9.42 -1.11
N SER A 138 -3.38 -10.43 -0.36
CA SER A 138 -3.45 -11.84 -0.75
C SER A 138 -4.35 -12.66 0.19
N SER A 139 -5.21 -12.00 0.94
CA SER A 139 -6.15 -12.65 1.87
C SER A 139 -7.01 -13.70 1.16
N GLY A 140 -7.08 -14.89 1.74
CA GLY A 140 -7.83 -16.03 1.18
C GLY A 140 -7.08 -16.84 0.13
N LEU A 141 -5.85 -16.49 -0.21
CA LEU A 141 -4.95 -17.25 -1.07
C LEU A 141 -3.97 -18.07 -0.23
N GLU A 142 -3.32 -19.06 -0.83
CA GLU A 142 -2.37 -19.93 -0.16
C GLU A 142 -1.17 -19.10 0.35
N LYS A 143 -0.82 -19.26 1.64
CA LYS A 143 0.17 -18.42 2.34
C LYS A 143 -0.12 -16.91 2.31
N GLY A 144 -1.30 -16.52 1.82
CA GLY A 144 -1.68 -15.13 1.66
C GLY A 144 -2.03 -14.45 2.98
N THR A 145 -1.84 -13.14 3.02
CA THR A 145 -2.04 -12.30 4.21
C THR A 145 -2.89 -11.09 3.87
N SER A 146 -3.77 -10.71 4.80
CA SER A 146 -4.60 -9.51 4.69
C SER A 146 -3.77 -8.24 4.89
N SER A 147 -4.04 -7.21 4.09
CA SER A 147 -3.47 -5.86 4.29
C SER A 147 -3.97 -5.17 5.56
N GLY A 148 -5.11 -5.60 6.10
CA GLY A 148 -5.75 -4.95 7.26
C GLY A 148 -6.34 -3.58 6.97
N SER A 149 -6.22 -3.06 5.74
CA SER A 149 -6.75 -1.76 5.29
C SER A 149 -6.36 -0.58 6.20
N PRO A 150 -5.06 -0.37 6.49
CA PRO A 150 -4.64 0.68 7.42
C PRO A 150 -4.94 2.08 6.89
N ALA A 151 -5.11 3.05 7.79
CA ALA A 151 -5.01 4.46 7.46
C ALA A 151 -3.53 4.87 7.35
N GLY A 152 -3.23 5.81 6.47
CA GLY A 152 -1.88 6.33 6.27
C GLY A 152 -1.68 7.67 6.93
N MET A 153 -0.43 7.98 7.32
CA MET A 153 -0.02 9.28 7.80
C MET A 153 1.04 9.87 6.88
N PHE A 154 0.89 11.16 6.55
CA PHE A 154 1.74 11.90 5.62
C PHE A 154 2.17 13.21 6.28
N GLY A 155 3.47 13.45 6.30
CA GLY A 155 4.05 14.62 6.99
C GLY A 155 4.17 14.45 8.50
N LYS A 156 4.85 15.41 9.12
CA LYS A 156 5.11 15.43 10.58
C LYS A 156 4.22 16.45 11.26
N ILE A 157 3.60 16.08 12.36
CA ILE A 157 2.84 17.00 13.22
C ILE A 157 3.85 17.91 13.94
N LYS A 158 3.68 19.23 13.80
CA LYS A 158 4.56 20.22 14.40
C LYS A 158 3.89 21.02 15.52
N ASP A 159 2.61 21.31 15.39
CA ASP A 159 1.81 22.20 16.25
C ASP A 159 0.60 21.50 16.90
N GLY A 160 0.59 20.17 16.88
CA GLY A 160 -0.54 19.37 17.39
C GLY A 160 -1.71 19.26 16.42
N THR A 161 -1.64 19.89 15.24
CA THR A 161 -2.70 19.82 14.22
C THR A 161 -2.42 18.75 13.20
N VAL A 162 -3.42 17.94 12.85
CA VAL A 162 -3.40 17.00 11.74
C VAL A 162 -4.73 17.04 11.00
N TYR A 163 -4.66 17.05 9.69
CA TYR A 163 -5.85 17.02 8.82
C TYR A 163 -6.22 15.58 8.48
N VAL A 164 -7.52 15.29 8.36
CA VAL A 164 -8.02 13.97 7.96
C VAL A 164 -8.74 14.11 6.63
N THR A 165 -8.40 13.25 5.67
CA THR A 165 -9.08 13.20 4.37
C THR A 165 -9.40 11.78 3.96
N GLU A 166 -10.46 11.61 3.18
CA GLU A 166 -10.77 10.35 2.54
C GLU A 166 -9.82 10.10 1.36
N GLY A 167 -9.13 8.96 1.40
CA GLY A 167 -8.27 8.46 0.33
C GLY A 167 -6.79 8.73 0.57
N ILE A 168 -6.00 7.67 0.41
CA ILE A 168 -4.53 7.68 0.59
C ILE A 168 -3.87 8.64 -0.41
N LEU A 169 -4.22 8.52 -1.69
CA LEU A 169 -3.67 9.38 -2.74
C LEU A 169 -3.98 10.87 -2.51
N LYS A 170 -5.18 11.18 -2.02
CA LYS A 170 -5.56 12.58 -1.71
C LYS A 170 -4.72 13.13 -0.56
N ALA A 171 -4.50 12.32 0.48
CA ALA A 171 -3.68 12.72 1.62
C ALA A 171 -2.23 13.00 1.23
N GLU A 172 -1.63 12.14 0.40
CA GLU A 172 -0.28 12.34 -0.13
C GLU A 172 -0.17 13.64 -0.93
N ILE A 173 -1.08 13.87 -1.88
CA ILE A 173 -1.10 15.08 -2.71
C ILE A 173 -1.31 16.33 -1.83
N ALA A 174 -2.27 16.29 -0.92
CA ALA A 174 -2.55 17.42 -0.03
C ALA A 174 -1.33 17.77 0.83
N TRP A 175 -0.64 16.76 1.38
CA TRP A 175 0.61 16.98 2.11
C TRP A 175 1.69 17.59 1.22
N MET A 176 1.90 17.09 0.02
CA MET A 176 2.90 17.61 -0.92
C MET A 176 2.64 19.08 -1.28
N CYS A 177 1.37 19.42 -1.54
CA CYS A 177 0.99 20.76 -1.93
C CYS A 177 1.00 21.79 -0.79
N THR A 178 0.73 21.37 0.46
CA THR A 178 0.51 22.29 1.58
C THR A 178 1.63 22.24 2.65
N GLY A 179 2.39 21.12 2.69
CA GLY A 179 3.35 20.84 3.76
C GLY A 179 2.70 20.49 5.11
N ASN A 180 1.38 20.53 5.22
CA ASN A 180 0.63 20.18 6.42
C ASN A 180 0.54 18.67 6.61
N PRO A 181 0.48 18.14 7.85
CA PRO A 181 0.32 16.71 8.08
C PRO A 181 -1.11 16.24 7.80
N TYR A 182 -1.24 15.10 7.10
CA TYR A 182 -2.52 14.49 6.77
C TYR A 182 -2.60 13.04 7.21
N ILE A 183 -3.78 12.61 7.66
CA ILE A 183 -4.16 11.21 7.78
C ILE A 183 -5.10 10.89 6.62
N GLY A 184 -4.70 9.95 5.77
CA GLY A 184 -5.54 9.40 4.71
C GLY A 184 -6.28 8.17 5.19
N VAL A 185 -7.61 8.20 5.16
CA VAL A 185 -8.44 7.02 5.46
C VAL A 185 -8.91 6.38 4.16
N PRO A 186 -8.84 5.04 4.02
CA PRO A 186 -9.17 4.36 2.77
C PRO A 186 -10.67 4.32 2.43
N GLY A 187 -11.50 4.95 3.24
CA GLY A 187 -12.95 5.08 3.08
C GLY A 187 -13.57 5.65 4.33
N VAL A 188 -14.70 6.34 4.20
CA VAL A 188 -15.40 7.05 5.30
C VAL A 188 -15.82 6.15 6.48
N SER A 189 -16.00 4.85 6.23
CA SER A 189 -16.35 3.86 7.26
C SER A 189 -15.16 3.24 7.98
N ASN A 190 -13.90 3.61 7.63
CA ASN A 190 -12.71 3.04 8.25
C ASN A 190 -12.28 3.77 9.53
N HIS A 191 -13.19 3.84 10.50
CA HIS A 191 -12.94 4.47 11.81
C HIS A 191 -11.81 3.80 12.60
N LYS A 192 -11.71 2.46 12.55
CA LYS A 192 -10.66 1.70 13.26
C LYS A 192 -9.24 2.04 12.78
N GLY A 193 -9.07 2.25 11.48
CA GLY A 193 -7.78 2.67 10.93
C GLY A 193 -7.37 4.06 11.46
N LEU A 194 -8.31 5.00 11.45
CA LEU A 194 -8.09 6.35 11.99
C LEU A 194 -7.75 6.32 13.48
N GLU A 195 -8.54 5.63 14.30
CA GLU A 195 -8.28 5.48 15.74
C GLU A 195 -6.89 4.91 16.02
N THR A 196 -6.47 3.90 15.24
CA THR A 196 -5.15 3.28 15.38
C THR A 196 -4.03 4.28 15.16
N VAL A 197 -4.14 5.15 14.15
CA VAL A 197 -3.16 6.22 13.91
C VAL A 197 -3.19 7.24 15.03
N LEU A 198 -4.37 7.76 15.41
CA LEU A 198 -4.51 8.78 16.46
C LEU A 198 -3.99 8.32 17.84
N ARG A 199 -4.17 7.04 18.19
CA ARG A 199 -3.63 6.47 19.44
C ARG A 199 -2.10 6.44 19.48
N LYS A 200 -1.44 6.35 18.33
CA LYS A 200 0.03 6.36 18.23
C LYS A 200 0.63 7.77 18.24
N LEU A 201 -0.23 8.80 18.14
CA LEU A 201 0.18 10.21 18.16
C LEU A 201 0.11 10.82 19.59
N LYS A 202 -0.46 10.09 20.54
CA LYS A 202 -0.46 10.42 21.96
C LYS A 202 0.81 9.91 22.65
#